data_13a9550d4cb6b74916384b07b35be35e
#
_entry.id   13a9550d4cb6b74916384b07b35be35e
#
_cell.length_a   1.000
_cell.length_b   1.000
_cell.length_c   1.000
_cell.angle_alpha   90.00
_cell.angle_beta   90.00
_cell.angle_gamma   90.00
#
_symmetry.space_group_name_H-M   'P 1'
#
loop_
_entity.id
_entity.type
_entity.pdbx_description
1 polymer ?
#
loop_
_entity_poly.entity_id
_entity_poly.type
_entity_poly.pdbx_seq_one_letter_code
_entity_poly.pdbx_strand_id
1 'polypeptide(L)'
;MLSSSASAAPFLVAHRGASKEAPENTLPAFKLAWSQEADAIEGDFHLTRDGHIVCFHDRDTKKITGKKLVVAESTLADLQALDVGKLRGPSFAGTRMPILREVLATVPAGKKIYIEIKCGPEITPTLLAEVKQSKLRDDQVVIIAFDFAVIAAVKMAHPQWTANWLYSFESKLKNAAANDLPELLRKLKLIKADGLSTNSHPSLTKKDIETLRSAGYQHHVWTIDDAKTARRFLEMGSQTVTTNKPGALRKALAP
;
A
#
# COMPACT_ATOMS: atom_id res chain seq x y z
N MET A 1 2.74 -0.35 42.31
CA MET A 1 3.61 -0.01 41.15
C MET A 1 2.82 -0.34 39.91
N LEU A 2 2.28 0.66 39.24
CA LEU A 2 1.60 0.49 37.95
C LEU A 2 2.68 0.30 36.89
N SER A 3 2.80 -0.93 36.37
CA SER A 3 3.62 -1.24 35.21
C SER A 3 3.08 -0.42 34.03
N SER A 4 3.80 0.63 33.66
CA SER A 4 3.59 1.35 32.39
C SER A 4 3.90 0.35 31.28
N SER A 5 2.88 -0.24 30.67
CA SER A 5 3.03 -0.97 29.42
C SER A 5 3.47 0.03 28.37
N ALA A 6 4.75 0.04 28.02
CA ALA A 6 5.23 0.81 26.87
C ALA A 6 4.35 0.42 25.68
N SER A 7 3.59 1.38 25.16
CA SER A 7 2.80 1.17 23.95
C SER A 7 3.76 0.77 22.83
N ALA A 8 3.48 -0.34 22.17
CA ALA A 8 4.28 -0.77 21.03
C ALA A 8 4.36 0.36 20.00
N ALA A 9 5.54 0.54 19.42
CA ALA A 9 5.75 1.59 18.40
C ALA A 9 4.72 1.43 17.26
N PRO A 10 4.17 2.52 16.73
CA PRO A 10 3.17 2.48 15.67
C PRO A 10 3.73 1.85 14.39
N PHE A 11 2.93 0.98 13.75
CA PHE A 11 3.33 0.34 12.49
C PHE A 11 3.11 1.30 11.31
N LEU A 12 4.22 1.72 10.69
CA LEU A 12 4.22 2.69 9.58
C LEU A 12 4.53 2.02 8.25
N VAL A 13 3.64 2.26 7.28
CA VAL A 13 3.78 1.82 5.89
C VAL A 13 4.20 3.01 5.03
N ALA A 14 5.31 2.91 4.32
CA ALA A 14 5.82 3.97 3.45
C ALA A 14 5.11 3.94 2.10
N HIS A 15 4.19 4.89 1.88
CA HIS A 15 3.37 5.04 0.67
C HIS A 15 4.23 5.33 -0.56
N ARG A 16 4.31 4.37 -1.49
CA ARG A 16 5.18 4.41 -2.67
C ARG A 16 6.65 4.62 -2.29
N GLY A 17 7.05 4.09 -1.13
CA GLY A 17 8.32 4.38 -0.47
C GLY A 17 8.31 5.70 0.31
N ALA A 18 9.48 6.28 0.57
CA ALA A 18 9.60 7.63 1.17
C ALA A 18 9.31 8.70 0.10
N SER A 19 8.09 8.68 -0.45
CA SER A 19 7.70 9.40 -1.67
C SER A 19 7.68 10.92 -1.53
N LYS A 20 7.70 11.44 -0.29
CA LYS A 20 7.89 12.89 -0.08
C LYS A 20 9.31 13.34 -0.40
N GLU A 21 10.31 12.48 -0.27
CA GLU A 21 11.73 12.82 -0.37
C GLU A 21 12.42 12.20 -1.60
N ALA A 22 11.90 11.09 -2.12
CA ALA A 22 12.40 10.40 -3.31
C ALA A 22 11.27 10.17 -4.34
N PRO A 23 11.58 9.84 -5.62
CA PRO A 23 10.56 9.56 -6.63
C PRO A 23 9.68 8.39 -6.20
N GLU A 24 8.36 8.58 -6.20
CA GLU A 24 7.40 7.54 -5.82
C GLU A 24 7.57 6.26 -6.65
N ASN A 25 7.30 5.09 -6.05
CA ASN A 25 7.33 3.80 -6.74
C ASN A 25 8.68 3.44 -7.37
N THR A 26 9.79 3.86 -6.76
CA THR A 26 11.13 3.59 -7.25
C THR A 26 12.02 2.93 -6.21
N LEU A 27 13.07 2.21 -6.65
CA LEU A 27 14.02 1.60 -5.73
C LEU A 27 14.70 2.62 -4.79
N PRO A 28 15.06 3.84 -5.23
CA PRO A 28 15.53 4.89 -4.32
C PRO A 28 14.54 5.22 -3.20
N ALA A 29 13.23 5.36 -3.51
CA ALA A 29 12.22 5.65 -2.50
C ALA A 29 12.04 4.51 -1.50
N PHE A 30 12.06 3.26 -1.96
CA PHE A 30 11.95 2.10 -1.09
C PHE A 30 13.16 1.94 -0.18
N LYS A 31 14.36 2.08 -0.72
CA LYS A 31 15.61 2.04 0.08
C LYS A 31 15.65 3.16 1.11
N LEU A 32 15.22 4.37 0.75
CA LEU A 32 15.13 5.49 1.68
C LEU A 32 14.11 5.20 2.80
N ALA A 33 12.95 4.61 2.48
CA ALA A 33 11.96 4.22 3.48
C ALA A 33 12.53 3.22 4.50
N TRP A 34 13.32 2.25 4.05
CA TRP A 34 14.00 1.31 4.94
C TRP A 34 15.02 2.01 5.84
N SER A 35 15.82 2.94 5.31
CA SER A 35 16.77 3.72 6.12
C SER A 35 16.10 4.66 7.12
N GLN A 36 14.83 4.99 6.88
CA GLN A 36 13.97 5.77 7.77
C GLN A 36 13.14 4.88 8.72
N GLU A 37 13.51 3.61 8.86
CA GLU A 37 12.91 2.65 9.79
C GLU A 37 11.40 2.39 9.56
N ALA A 38 10.93 2.49 8.31
CA ALA A 38 9.59 2.03 7.98
C ALA A 38 9.40 0.55 8.34
N ASP A 39 8.20 0.14 8.76
CA ASP A 39 7.89 -1.25 9.06
C ASP A 39 7.46 -2.01 7.83
N ALA A 40 6.94 -1.28 6.85
CA ALA A 40 6.63 -1.79 5.53
C ALA A 40 6.84 -0.71 4.47
N ILE A 41 7.03 -1.12 3.23
CA ILE A 41 6.82 -0.29 2.05
C ILE A 41 5.48 -0.64 1.42
N GLU A 42 4.92 0.31 0.72
CA GLU A 42 3.79 0.10 -0.18
C GLU A 42 4.19 0.57 -1.58
N GLY A 43 3.71 -0.13 -2.61
CA GLY A 43 3.91 0.23 -4.01
C GLY A 43 2.74 -0.20 -4.87
N ASP A 44 2.55 0.56 -5.98
CA ASP A 44 1.49 0.37 -6.96
C ASP A 44 1.95 -0.50 -8.12
N PHE A 45 1.19 -1.52 -8.51
CA PHE A 45 1.64 -2.49 -9.50
C PHE A 45 0.63 -2.71 -10.62
N HIS A 46 1.15 -2.72 -11.85
CA HIS A 46 0.42 -3.01 -13.08
C HIS A 46 1.04 -4.18 -13.84
N LEU A 47 0.22 -4.87 -14.62
CA LEU A 47 0.67 -5.86 -15.59
C LEU A 47 0.93 -5.18 -16.94
N THR A 48 2.10 -5.42 -17.54
CA THR A 48 2.46 -4.95 -18.89
C THR A 48 1.87 -5.85 -19.97
N ARG A 49 1.85 -5.39 -21.24
CA ARG A 49 1.39 -6.16 -22.38
C ARG A 49 2.16 -7.48 -22.55
N ASP A 50 3.42 -7.51 -22.22
CA ASP A 50 4.31 -8.69 -22.32
C ASP A 50 4.44 -9.48 -21.01
N GLY A 51 3.49 -9.27 -20.05
CA GLY A 51 3.31 -10.11 -18.87
C GLY A 51 4.24 -9.84 -17.70
N HIS A 52 4.95 -8.71 -17.68
CA HIS A 52 5.75 -8.29 -16.53
C HIS A 52 4.95 -7.44 -15.54
N ILE A 53 5.30 -7.50 -14.26
CA ILE A 53 4.70 -6.64 -13.24
C ILE A 53 5.64 -5.47 -12.98
N VAL A 54 5.18 -4.25 -13.26
CA VAL A 54 5.92 -3.00 -13.05
C VAL A 54 5.33 -2.17 -11.92
N CYS A 55 6.19 -1.41 -11.23
CA CYS A 55 5.79 -0.55 -10.12
C CYS A 55 5.57 0.88 -10.62
N PHE A 56 4.30 1.29 -10.72
CA PHE A 56 3.88 2.61 -11.20
C PHE A 56 2.43 2.89 -10.79
N HIS A 57 2.06 4.15 -10.47
CA HIS A 57 0.71 4.46 -9.98
C HIS A 57 -0.34 4.64 -11.09
N ASP A 58 -0.06 5.53 -12.05
CA ASP A 58 -1.06 5.95 -13.03
C ASP A 58 -1.20 4.93 -14.17
N ARG A 59 -2.35 4.92 -14.87
CA ARG A 59 -2.55 4.07 -16.05
C ARG A 59 -1.57 4.38 -17.17
N ASP A 60 -1.07 5.62 -17.23
CA ASP A 60 -0.09 6.04 -18.24
C ASP A 60 1.02 6.90 -17.63
N THR A 61 2.13 6.98 -18.36
CA THR A 61 3.38 7.57 -17.87
C THR A 61 3.48 9.08 -18.07
N LYS A 62 2.48 9.73 -18.69
CA LYS A 62 2.56 11.14 -19.15
C LYS A 62 2.90 12.12 -18.03
N LYS A 63 2.24 11.97 -16.88
CA LYS A 63 2.39 12.90 -15.74
C LYS A 63 3.81 12.92 -15.19
N ILE A 64 4.46 11.76 -15.12
CA ILE A 64 5.79 11.60 -14.52
C ILE A 64 6.92 11.79 -15.53
N THR A 65 6.73 11.33 -16.79
CA THR A 65 7.82 11.29 -17.77
C THR A 65 7.67 12.32 -18.91
N GLY A 66 6.50 12.94 -19.03
CA GLY A 66 6.14 13.79 -20.16
C GLY A 66 5.73 13.02 -21.43
N LYS A 67 6.10 11.74 -21.57
CA LYS A 67 5.73 10.86 -22.68
C LYS A 67 4.56 9.97 -22.25
N LYS A 68 3.50 9.86 -23.07
CA LYS A 68 2.35 9.00 -22.78
C LYS A 68 2.58 7.61 -23.33
N LEU A 69 2.73 6.63 -22.41
CA LEU A 69 2.62 5.20 -22.68
C LEU A 69 1.58 4.63 -21.72
N VAL A 70 0.58 3.92 -22.22
CA VAL A 70 -0.38 3.18 -21.40
C VAL A 70 0.30 1.90 -20.92
N VAL A 71 0.38 1.69 -19.62
CA VAL A 71 1.19 0.62 -19.02
C VAL A 71 0.75 -0.76 -19.53
N ALA A 72 -0.56 -1.05 -19.52
CA ALA A 72 -1.10 -2.32 -20.00
C ALA A 72 -0.93 -2.57 -21.51
N GLU A 73 -0.64 -1.54 -22.29
CA GLU A 73 -0.45 -1.61 -23.75
C GLU A 73 1.04 -1.58 -24.16
N SER A 74 1.95 -1.38 -23.19
CA SER A 74 3.39 -1.22 -23.42
C SER A 74 4.16 -2.47 -22.98
N THR A 75 5.33 -2.68 -23.60
CA THR A 75 6.27 -3.70 -23.15
C THR A 75 7.09 -3.19 -21.96
N LEU A 76 7.69 -4.10 -21.20
CA LEU A 76 8.64 -3.75 -20.15
C LEU A 76 9.78 -2.88 -20.70
N ALA A 77 10.31 -3.21 -21.87
CA ALA A 77 11.40 -2.47 -22.50
C ALA A 77 11.01 -1.02 -22.80
N ASP A 78 9.80 -0.80 -23.33
CA ASP A 78 9.27 0.55 -23.60
C ASP A 78 9.18 1.39 -22.34
N LEU A 79 8.68 0.80 -21.24
CA LEU A 79 8.49 1.47 -19.96
C LEU A 79 9.82 1.75 -19.25
N GLN A 80 10.76 0.82 -19.27
CA GLN A 80 12.07 0.98 -18.65
C GLN A 80 13.01 1.94 -19.42
N ALA A 81 12.70 2.27 -20.67
CA ALA A 81 13.37 3.33 -21.41
C ALA A 81 13.01 4.75 -20.90
N LEU A 82 11.99 4.89 -20.04
CA LEU A 82 11.57 6.16 -19.49
C LEU A 82 12.31 6.49 -18.19
N ASP A 83 12.64 7.76 -18.01
CA ASP A 83 13.15 8.28 -16.74
C ASP A 83 12.00 8.69 -15.82
N VAL A 84 11.74 7.91 -14.79
CA VAL A 84 10.67 8.18 -13.80
C VAL A 84 11.15 8.99 -12.59
N GLY A 85 12.44 9.31 -12.51
CA GLY A 85 13.02 10.06 -11.40
C GLY A 85 13.28 11.54 -11.69
N LYS A 86 13.48 11.91 -12.94
CA LYS A 86 13.90 13.25 -13.37
C LYS A 86 13.00 14.37 -12.82
N LEU A 87 11.69 14.15 -12.78
CA LEU A 87 10.73 15.14 -12.27
C LEU A 87 10.96 15.48 -10.79
N ARG A 88 11.53 14.55 -10.01
CA ARG A 88 11.83 14.73 -8.58
C ARG A 88 13.08 15.56 -8.33
N GLY A 89 13.98 15.61 -9.29
CA GLY A 89 15.20 16.40 -9.22
C GLY A 89 16.40 15.74 -9.91
N PRO A 90 17.48 16.51 -10.15
CA PRO A 90 18.66 16.03 -10.89
C PRO A 90 19.34 14.80 -10.27
N SER A 91 19.32 14.69 -8.95
CA SER A 91 19.92 13.55 -8.21
C SER A 91 19.22 12.21 -8.49
N PHE A 92 18.02 12.25 -9.06
CA PHE A 92 17.24 11.06 -9.40
C PHE A 92 17.12 10.85 -10.92
N ALA A 93 17.78 11.68 -11.73
CA ALA A 93 17.79 11.51 -13.17
C ALA A 93 18.35 10.12 -13.55
N GLY A 94 17.75 9.50 -14.58
CA GLY A 94 18.10 8.15 -15.01
C GLY A 94 17.44 7.02 -14.18
N THR A 95 16.56 7.35 -13.24
CA THR A 95 15.81 6.32 -12.50
C THR A 95 14.82 5.64 -13.42
N ARG A 96 14.95 4.32 -13.60
CA ARG A 96 14.00 3.52 -14.38
C ARG A 96 12.84 2.99 -13.53
N MET A 97 11.74 2.66 -14.18
CA MET A 97 10.59 2.00 -13.58
C MET A 97 11.00 0.59 -13.10
N PRO A 98 10.84 0.26 -11.80
CA PRO A 98 11.23 -1.06 -11.31
C PRO A 98 10.15 -2.10 -11.61
N ILE A 99 10.58 -3.37 -11.70
CA ILE A 99 9.68 -4.51 -11.74
C ILE A 99 9.45 -5.07 -10.32
N LEU A 100 8.38 -5.83 -10.14
CA LEU A 100 8.00 -6.37 -8.82
C LEU A 100 9.15 -7.12 -8.14
N ARG A 101 9.84 -8.03 -8.84
CA ARG A 101 10.95 -8.80 -8.25
C ARG A 101 12.09 -7.94 -7.71
N GLU A 102 12.36 -6.78 -8.34
CA GLU A 102 13.38 -5.85 -7.85
C GLU A 102 12.93 -5.16 -6.55
N VAL A 103 11.64 -4.83 -6.46
CA VAL A 103 11.06 -4.26 -5.24
C VAL A 103 11.05 -5.31 -4.12
N LEU A 104 10.60 -6.55 -4.39
CA LEU A 104 10.61 -7.65 -3.43
C LEU A 104 12.02 -7.90 -2.85
N ALA A 105 13.06 -7.80 -3.70
CA ALA A 105 14.45 -7.98 -3.29
C ALA A 105 14.96 -6.91 -2.31
N THR A 106 14.25 -5.75 -2.18
CA THR A 106 14.62 -4.71 -1.22
C THR A 106 14.09 -4.96 0.18
N VAL A 107 13.10 -5.86 0.36
CA VAL A 107 12.39 -6.06 1.62
C VAL A 107 13.28 -6.78 2.64
N PRO A 108 13.63 -6.15 3.78
CA PRO A 108 14.45 -6.78 4.79
C PRO A 108 13.73 -7.90 5.54
N ALA A 109 14.50 -8.79 6.16
CA ALA A 109 13.93 -9.80 7.06
C ALA A 109 13.06 -9.15 8.16
N GLY A 110 11.87 -9.70 8.38
CA GLY A 110 10.91 -9.19 9.39
C GLY A 110 10.14 -7.94 9.00
N LYS A 111 10.43 -7.31 7.87
CA LYS A 111 9.66 -6.18 7.31
C LYS A 111 8.63 -6.68 6.31
N LYS A 112 7.64 -5.82 5.96
CA LYS A 112 6.55 -6.20 5.05
C LYS A 112 6.54 -5.35 3.79
N ILE A 113 5.87 -5.88 2.76
CA ILE A 113 5.49 -5.13 1.56
C ILE A 113 3.98 -5.17 1.39
N TYR A 114 3.39 -4.01 1.11
CA TYR A 114 2.03 -3.83 0.66
C TYR A 114 2.06 -3.66 -0.86
N ILE A 115 1.45 -4.61 -1.56
CA ILE A 115 1.39 -4.65 -3.04
C ILE A 115 0.00 -4.17 -3.44
N GLU A 116 -0.12 -2.90 -3.88
CA GLU A 116 -1.37 -2.39 -4.42
C GLU A 116 -1.51 -2.81 -5.89
N ILE A 117 -2.55 -3.59 -6.19
CA ILE A 117 -2.85 -3.98 -7.56
C ILE A 117 -3.72 -2.91 -8.22
N LYS A 118 -3.21 -2.33 -9.32
CA LYS A 118 -3.85 -1.24 -10.08
C LYS A 118 -4.56 -1.73 -11.35
N CYS A 119 -4.43 -2.99 -11.72
CA CYS A 119 -5.12 -3.66 -12.82
C CYS A 119 -6.10 -4.72 -12.28
N GLY A 120 -6.71 -5.51 -13.16
CA GLY A 120 -7.66 -6.54 -12.76
C GLY A 120 -7.02 -7.83 -12.23
N PRO A 121 -7.84 -8.85 -11.95
CA PRO A 121 -7.39 -10.12 -11.37
C PRO A 121 -6.48 -10.95 -12.29
N GLU A 122 -6.35 -10.59 -13.56
CA GLU A 122 -5.45 -11.22 -14.54
C GLU A 122 -3.97 -11.20 -14.13
N ILE A 123 -3.58 -10.29 -13.24
CA ILE A 123 -2.21 -10.22 -12.69
C ILE A 123 -1.88 -11.39 -11.74
N THR A 124 -2.91 -12.03 -11.15
CA THR A 124 -2.75 -12.97 -10.04
C THR A 124 -1.77 -14.11 -10.32
N PRO A 125 -1.81 -14.81 -11.48
CA PRO A 125 -0.87 -15.91 -11.76
C PRO A 125 0.59 -15.44 -11.76
N THR A 126 0.89 -14.30 -12.41
CA THR A 126 2.24 -13.75 -12.49
C THR A 126 2.70 -13.26 -11.09
N LEU A 127 1.82 -12.60 -10.34
CA LEU A 127 2.08 -12.17 -8.97
C LEU A 127 2.48 -13.35 -8.07
N LEU A 128 1.70 -14.42 -8.08
CA LEU A 128 2.00 -15.63 -7.31
C LEU A 128 3.36 -16.23 -7.69
N ALA A 129 3.65 -16.31 -8.98
CA ALA A 129 4.92 -16.85 -9.47
C ALA A 129 6.12 -16.01 -9.02
N GLU A 130 6.04 -14.67 -9.13
CA GLU A 130 7.14 -13.78 -8.74
C GLU A 130 7.35 -13.74 -7.22
N VAL A 131 6.28 -13.71 -6.41
CA VAL A 131 6.41 -13.76 -4.95
C VAL A 131 6.95 -15.12 -4.49
N LYS A 132 6.52 -16.23 -5.07
CA LYS A 132 7.05 -17.57 -4.77
C LYS A 132 8.54 -17.70 -5.09
N GLN A 133 9.03 -17.01 -6.11
CA GLN A 133 10.46 -16.97 -6.47
C GLN A 133 11.26 -16.04 -5.54
N SER A 134 10.62 -15.12 -4.85
CA SER A 134 11.25 -14.29 -3.84
C SER A 134 11.57 -15.12 -2.60
N LYS A 135 12.40 -14.57 -1.69
CA LYS A 135 12.69 -15.22 -0.40
C LYS A 135 11.73 -14.76 0.72
N LEU A 136 10.66 -14.06 0.36
CA LEU A 136 9.71 -13.53 1.35
C LEU A 136 8.80 -14.65 1.84
N ARG A 137 8.52 -14.61 3.13
CA ARG A 137 7.48 -15.45 3.75
C ARG A 137 6.10 -14.84 3.51
N ASP A 138 5.05 -15.65 3.57
CA ASP A 138 3.66 -15.21 3.38
C ASP A 138 3.28 -14.06 4.32
N ASP A 139 3.76 -14.06 5.56
CA ASP A 139 3.47 -13.01 6.55
C ASP A 139 4.13 -11.65 6.24
N GLN A 140 5.07 -11.61 5.30
CA GLN A 140 5.71 -10.37 4.82
C GLN A 140 4.95 -9.73 3.65
N VAL A 141 4.01 -10.44 3.03
CA VAL A 141 3.28 -9.99 1.84
C VAL A 141 1.85 -9.62 2.20
N VAL A 142 1.47 -8.38 1.89
CA VAL A 142 0.10 -7.89 2.06
C VAL A 142 -0.38 -7.37 0.70
N ILE A 143 -1.49 -7.91 0.21
CA ILE A 143 -2.11 -7.44 -1.03
C ILE A 143 -3.19 -6.42 -0.70
N ILE A 144 -3.22 -5.34 -1.45
CA ILE A 144 -4.28 -4.34 -1.37
C ILE A 144 -4.79 -3.99 -2.76
N ALA A 145 -6.08 -3.71 -2.89
CA ALA A 145 -6.69 -3.29 -4.16
C ALA A 145 -8.02 -2.58 -3.91
N PHE A 146 -8.37 -1.63 -4.76
CA PHE A 146 -9.72 -1.05 -4.84
C PHE A 146 -10.69 -1.99 -5.52
N ASP A 147 -10.24 -2.74 -6.53
CA ASP A 147 -11.06 -3.76 -7.16
C ASP A 147 -11.20 -4.99 -6.24
N PHE A 148 -12.42 -5.18 -5.72
CA PHE A 148 -12.71 -6.32 -4.84
C PHE A 148 -12.54 -7.68 -5.55
N ALA A 149 -12.65 -7.73 -6.89
CA ALA A 149 -12.43 -8.96 -7.64
C ALA A 149 -10.96 -9.40 -7.58
N VAL A 150 -10.02 -8.45 -7.50
CA VAL A 150 -8.60 -8.73 -7.28
C VAL A 150 -8.39 -9.40 -5.91
N ILE A 151 -8.97 -8.84 -4.84
CA ILE A 151 -8.87 -9.42 -3.50
C ILE A 151 -9.45 -10.84 -3.47
N ALA A 152 -10.64 -11.05 -4.08
CA ALA A 152 -11.26 -12.36 -4.17
C ALA A 152 -10.37 -13.37 -4.92
N ALA A 153 -9.80 -12.97 -6.07
CA ALA A 153 -8.91 -13.83 -6.86
C ALA A 153 -7.64 -14.21 -6.08
N VAL A 154 -7.01 -13.27 -5.41
CA VAL A 154 -5.84 -13.53 -4.57
C VAL A 154 -6.17 -14.46 -3.42
N LYS A 155 -7.26 -14.23 -2.68
CA LYS A 155 -7.69 -15.10 -1.57
C LYS A 155 -8.09 -16.50 -2.03
N MET A 156 -8.60 -16.65 -3.25
CA MET A 156 -8.85 -17.96 -3.85
C MET A 156 -7.55 -18.70 -4.20
N ALA A 157 -6.59 -17.99 -4.77
CA ALA A 157 -5.35 -18.58 -5.26
C ALA A 157 -4.32 -18.84 -4.16
N HIS A 158 -4.27 -17.96 -3.12
CA HIS A 158 -3.34 -18.07 -2.00
C HIS A 158 -3.98 -17.53 -0.69
N PRO A 159 -4.80 -18.34 0.01
CA PRO A 159 -5.55 -17.92 1.19
C PRO A 159 -4.68 -17.44 2.35
N GLN A 160 -3.41 -17.84 2.41
CA GLN A 160 -2.46 -17.49 3.48
C GLN A 160 -1.97 -16.04 3.41
N TRP A 161 -2.00 -15.40 2.24
CA TRP A 161 -1.63 -14.01 2.16
C TRP A 161 -2.68 -13.11 2.81
N THR A 162 -2.22 -12.11 3.54
CA THR A 162 -3.10 -11.04 3.98
C THR A 162 -3.54 -10.22 2.76
N ALA A 163 -4.85 -10.06 2.58
CA ALA A 163 -5.41 -9.25 1.50
C ALA A 163 -6.50 -8.33 2.03
N ASN A 164 -6.26 -7.01 1.90
CA ASN A 164 -7.15 -5.98 2.41
C ASN A 164 -7.80 -5.19 1.27
N TRP A 165 -9.10 -4.99 1.36
CA TRP A 165 -9.82 -4.20 0.38
C TRP A 165 -9.63 -2.71 0.64
N LEU A 166 -9.23 -1.94 -0.39
CA LEU A 166 -9.14 -0.49 -0.34
C LEU A 166 -10.51 0.14 -0.58
N TYR A 167 -10.89 1.06 0.30
CA TYR A 167 -12.13 1.81 0.16
C TYR A 167 -11.93 3.28 0.49
N SER A 168 -12.41 4.16 -0.39
CA SER A 168 -12.38 5.61 -0.17
C SER A 168 -13.77 6.12 0.15
N PHE A 169 -13.96 6.64 1.37
CA PHE A 169 -15.18 7.37 1.71
C PHE A 169 -15.22 8.70 0.96
N GLU A 170 -16.41 9.06 0.46
CA GLU A 170 -16.58 10.34 -0.22
C GLU A 170 -16.46 11.51 0.74
N SER A 171 -15.54 12.43 0.44
CA SER A 171 -15.19 13.56 1.30
C SER A 171 -16.36 14.51 1.63
N LYS A 172 -17.45 14.48 0.84
CA LYS A 172 -18.61 15.37 1.00
C LYS A 172 -19.69 14.82 1.92
N LEU A 173 -19.67 13.54 2.26
CA LEU A 173 -20.71 12.89 3.07
C LEU A 173 -20.32 12.88 4.55
N LYS A 174 -21.02 13.65 5.39
CA LYS A 174 -20.72 13.74 6.84
C LYS A 174 -20.82 12.40 7.59
N ASN A 175 -21.66 11.48 7.13
CA ASN A 175 -21.90 10.17 7.78
C ASN A 175 -21.50 9.00 6.86
N ALA A 176 -20.54 9.18 5.95
CA ALA A 176 -20.17 8.17 4.96
C ALA A 176 -19.84 6.82 5.61
N ALA A 177 -19.04 6.80 6.66
CA ALA A 177 -18.65 5.56 7.34
C ALA A 177 -19.87 4.81 7.93
N ALA A 178 -20.76 5.49 8.64
CA ALA A 178 -21.92 4.88 9.27
C ALA A 178 -22.91 4.30 8.24
N ASN A 179 -23.05 4.95 7.08
CA ASN A 179 -23.94 4.49 6.02
C ASN A 179 -23.37 3.29 5.25
N ASP A 180 -22.05 3.28 5.00
CA ASP A 180 -21.41 2.29 4.13
C ASP A 180 -20.99 1.02 4.88
N LEU A 181 -20.69 1.11 6.19
CA LEU A 181 -20.09 0.04 6.96
C LEU A 181 -20.84 -1.31 6.92
N PRO A 182 -22.20 -1.37 7.01
CA PRO A 182 -22.92 -2.64 6.90
C PRO A 182 -22.70 -3.35 5.56
N GLU A 183 -22.71 -2.60 4.46
CA GLU A 183 -22.48 -3.14 3.13
C GLU A 183 -21.01 -3.52 2.93
N LEU A 184 -20.06 -2.74 3.47
CA LEU A 184 -18.64 -3.07 3.45
C LEU A 184 -18.36 -4.39 4.18
N LEU A 185 -18.94 -4.61 5.36
CA LEU A 185 -18.80 -5.86 6.10
C LEU A 185 -19.34 -7.06 5.31
N ARG A 186 -20.49 -6.90 4.65
CA ARG A 186 -21.06 -7.94 3.77
C ARG A 186 -20.09 -8.28 2.61
N LYS A 187 -19.52 -7.27 1.98
CA LYS A 187 -18.56 -7.44 0.87
C LYS A 187 -17.24 -8.06 1.33
N LEU A 188 -16.67 -7.60 2.45
CA LEU A 188 -15.45 -8.20 3.02
C LEU A 188 -15.61 -9.71 3.26
N LYS A 189 -16.76 -10.12 3.79
CA LYS A 189 -17.08 -11.54 3.99
C LYS A 189 -17.17 -12.30 2.66
N LEU A 190 -17.83 -11.72 1.66
CA LEU A 190 -18.00 -12.33 0.34
C LEU A 190 -16.67 -12.63 -0.35
N ILE A 191 -15.74 -11.67 -0.30
CA ILE A 191 -14.42 -11.79 -0.96
C ILE A 191 -13.35 -12.42 -0.06
N LYS A 192 -13.71 -12.82 1.16
CA LYS A 192 -12.79 -13.39 2.15
C LYS A 192 -11.58 -12.50 2.47
N ALA A 193 -11.78 -11.16 2.41
CA ALA A 193 -10.73 -10.22 2.77
C ALA A 193 -10.35 -10.33 4.24
N ASP A 194 -9.12 -10.02 4.57
CA ASP A 194 -8.62 -9.99 5.96
C ASP A 194 -8.87 -8.63 6.63
N GLY A 195 -9.13 -7.58 5.84
CA GLY A 195 -9.37 -6.26 6.39
C GLY A 195 -9.84 -5.22 5.38
N LEU A 196 -10.12 -4.04 5.91
CA LEU A 196 -10.48 -2.83 5.19
C LEU A 196 -9.39 -1.77 5.35
N SER A 197 -8.93 -1.20 4.24
CA SER A 197 -7.96 -0.13 4.24
C SER A 197 -8.60 1.14 3.67
N THR A 198 -8.73 2.21 4.49
CA THR A 198 -9.52 3.38 4.11
C THR A 198 -8.71 4.67 4.07
N ASN A 199 -9.21 5.66 3.31
CA ASN A 199 -8.73 7.02 3.48
C ASN A 199 -9.03 7.54 4.91
N SER A 200 -8.26 8.54 5.36
CA SER A 200 -8.40 9.14 6.69
C SER A 200 -9.65 10.04 6.80
N HIS A 201 -10.83 9.51 6.46
CA HIS A 201 -12.06 10.29 6.43
C HIS A 201 -12.50 10.75 7.84
N PRO A 202 -12.94 12.01 8.03
CA PRO A 202 -13.31 12.54 9.34
C PRO A 202 -14.55 11.88 9.96
N SER A 203 -15.44 11.28 9.16
CA SER A 203 -16.63 10.56 9.66
C SER A 203 -16.31 9.21 10.29
N LEU A 204 -15.11 8.66 10.09
CA LEU A 204 -14.68 7.43 10.75
C LEU A 204 -14.55 7.67 12.25
N THR A 205 -15.25 6.86 13.01
CA THR A 205 -15.27 6.90 14.47
C THR A 205 -14.57 5.69 15.07
N LYS A 206 -14.23 5.77 16.35
CA LYS A 206 -13.70 4.62 17.11
C LYS A 206 -14.66 3.43 17.05
N LYS A 207 -15.98 3.67 17.14
CA LYS A 207 -17.01 2.62 17.06
C LYS A 207 -16.99 1.90 15.72
N ASP A 208 -16.75 2.60 14.60
CA ASP A 208 -16.68 1.97 13.27
C ASP A 208 -15.49 1.01 13.18
N ILE A 209 -14.33 1.44 13.67
CA ILE A 209 -13.12 0.60 13.68
C ILE A 209 -13.26 -0.58 14.65
N GLU A 210 -13.88 -0.36 15.82
CA GLU A 210 -14.20 -1.44 16.76
C GLU A 210 -15.19 -2.44 16.16
N THR A 211 -16.17 -1.99 15.38
CA THR A 211 -17.12 -2.85 14.68
C THR A 211 -16.42 -3.74 13.65
N LEU A 212 -15.50 -3.18 12.83
CA LEU A 212 -14.67 -3.96 11.92
C LEU A 212 -13.85 -5.02 12.67
N ARG A 213 -13.15 -4.62 13.72
CA ARG A 213 -12.31 -5.51 14.52
C ARG A 213 -13.09 -6.61 15.23
N SER A 214 -14.25 -6.30 15.79
CA SER A 214 -15.14 -7.28 16.44
C SER A 214 -15.70 -8.29 15.42
N ALA A 215 -15.84 -7.91 14.16
CA ALA A 215 -16.18 -8.80 13.06
C ALA A 215 -14.97 -9.61 12.51
N GLY A 216 -13.78 -9.44 13.11
CA GLY A 216 -12.56 -10.18 12.74
C GLY A 216 -11.72 -9.52 11.64
N TYR A 217 -12.03 -8.29 11.24
CA TYR A 217 -11.32 -7.60 10.17
C TYR A 217 -10.26 -6.63 10.70
N GLN A 218 -9.15 -6.54 9.97
CA GLN A 218 -8.12 -5.52 10.18
C GLN A 218 -8.62 -4.16 9.66
N HIS A 219 -8.14 -3.06 10.28
CA HIS A 219 -8.32 -1.72 9.73
C HIS A 219 -6.98 -1.03 9.54
N HIS A 220 -6.75 -0.52 8.33
CA HIS A 220 -5.58 0.24 7.93
C HIS A 220 -6.01 1.60 7.40
N VAL A 221 -5.18 2.63 7.56
CA VAL A 221 -5.53 3.99 7.12
C VAL A 221 -4.44 4.62 6.27
N TRP A 222 -4.86 5.32 5.20
CA TRP A 222 -4.02 6.02 4.24
C TRP A 222 -4.64 7.35 3.81
N THR A 223 -3.93 8.32 3.25
CA THR A 223 -2.51 8.55 3.41
C THR A 223 -2.35 9.69 4.41
N ILE A 224 -1.61 9.49 5.47
CA ILE A 224 -1.52 10.42 6.60
C ILE A 224 -0.07 10.88 6.78
N ASP A 225 0.16 12.19 6.63
CA ASP A 225 1.46 12.81 6.72
C ASP A 225 1.65 13.69 7.98
N ASP A 226 0.63 13.79 8.83
CA ASP A 226 0.68 14.56 10.08
C ASP A 226 0.43 13.68 11.31
N ALA A 227 1.16 13.96 12.38
CA ALA A 227 1.15 13.15 13.60
C ALA A 227 -0.18 13.21 14.37
N LYS A 228 -0.91 14.32 14.29
CA LYS A 228 -2.20 14.48 15.02
C LYS A 228 -3.23 13.51 14.44
N THR A 229 -3.38 13.49 13.12
CA THR A 229 -4.29 12.57 12.45
C THR A 229 -3.84 11.11 12.63
N ALA A 230 -2.52 10.84 12.55
CA ALA A 230 -1.99 9.50 12.77
C ALA A 230 -2.30 8.99 14.19
N ARG A 231 -2.04 9.78 15.25
CA ARG A 231 -2.39 9.42 16.64
C ARG A 231 -3.87 9.13 16.78
N ARG A 232 -4.75 9.99 16.23
CA ARG A 232 -6.20 9.79 16.25
C ARG A 232 -6.58 8.41 15.74
N PHE A 233 -6.10 7.99 14.58
CA PHE A 233 -6.46 6.69 13.99
C PHE A 233 -5.86 5.51 14.76
N LEU A 234 -4.62 5.64 15.24
CA LEU A 234 -4.00 4.62 16.11
C LEU A 234 -4.77 4.43 17.41
N GLU A 235 -5.18 5.53 18.07
CA GLU A 235 -6.01 5.51 19.30
C GLU A 235 -7.42 4.95 19.06
N MET A 236 -7.95 5.11 17.85
CA MET A 236 -9.20 4.48 17.43
C MET A 236 -9.04 2.97 17.15
N GLY A 237 -7.81 2.46 17.02
CA GLY A 237 -7.51 1.04 16.85
C GLY A 237 -7.13 0.63 15.43
N SER A 238 -6.79 1.57 14.54
CA SER A 238 -6.16 1.25 13.25
C SER A 238 -4.82 0.57 13.48
N GLN A 239 -4.54 -0.52 12.75
CA GLN A 239 -3.34 -1.32 12.96
C GLN A 239 -2.11 -0.72 12.30
N THR A 240 -2.28 -0.01 11.18
CA THR A 240 -1.19 0.64 10.45
C THR A 240 -1.60 2.01 9.93
N VAL A 241 -0.61 2.86 9.75
CA VAL A 241 -0.73 4.16 9.08
C VAL A 241 0.18 4.17 7.87
N THR A 242 -0.40 4.44 6.70
CA THR A 242 0.35 4.63 5.45
C THR A 242 0.66 6.11 5.26
N THR A 243 1.94 6.45 5.00
CA THR A 243 2.45 7.82 4.95
C THR A 243 3.50 8.03 3.86
N ASN A 244 3.53 9.24 3.28
CA ASN A 244 4.60 9.66 2.36
C ASN A 244 5.91 10.05 3.08
N LYS A 245 5.87 10.19 4.42
CA LYS A 245 6.96 10.74 5.25
C LYS A 245 7.32 9.79 6.41
N PRO A 246 7.75 8.54 6.14
CA PRO A 246 7.91 7.54 7.20
C PRO A 246 8.88 8.00 8.31
N GLY A 247 10.02 8.56 7.98
CA GLY A 247 11.00 9.02 8.97
C GLY A 247 10.52 10.20 9.81
N ALA A 248 9.89 11.20 9.18
CA ALA A 248 9.35 12.36 9.90
C ALA A 248 8.19 11.94 10.82
N LEU A 249 7.29 11.09 10.33
CA LEU A 249 6.16 10.61 11.11
C LEU A 249 6.62 9.71 12.27
N ARG A 250 7.62 8.84 12.04
CA ARG A 250 8.24 8.02 13.09
C ARG A 250 8.75 8.88 14.26
N LYS A 251 9.52 9.93 13.95
CA LYS A 251 10.04 10.87 14.95
C LYS A 251 8.93 11.59 15.69
N ALA A 252 7.89 12.05 14.96
CA ALA A 252 6.76 12.79 15.57
C ALA A 252 5.84 11.91 16.42
N LEU A 253 5.82 10.59 16.21
CA LEU A 253 5.02 9.63 16.98
C LEU A 253 5.80 8.96 18.12
N ALA A 254 7.09 9.20 18.22
CA ALA A 254 7.88 8.75 19.37
C ALA A 254 7.30 9.30 20.68
N PRO A 255 7.39 8.52 21.80
CA PRO A 255 6.89 8.93 23.10
C PRO A 255 7.58 10.18 23.65
#